data_00e73a4882e6dcb6e4eaa88722ef454c
#
_entry.id   00e73a4882e6dcb6e4eaa88722ef454c
#
_cell.length_a   1.000
_cell.length_b   1.000
_cell.length_c   1.000
_cell.angle_alpha   90.00
_cell.angle_beta   90.00
_cell.angle_gamma   90.00
#
_symmetry.space_group_name_H-M   'P 1'
#
loop_
_entity.id
_entity.type
_entity.pdbx_description
1 polymer ?
#
loop_
_entity_poly.entity_id
_entity_poly.type
_entity_poly.pdbx_seq_one_letter_code
_entity_poly.pdbx_strand_id
1 'polypeptide(L)'
;MNLNNYQKYTNEINKITKLKIKEIIFDSEIHYWERNTSEFDSKIFGKEKLLFLIEDTNNNLFGGFINSKIDKYIYYEQFKLKGKRIIDSNAFLFSINNNETMKIKKEWSGFAFKLYKKEENVLFGFGNGPDISIMKKKIIEMNVFVFQNHLIIQKEKKIF
;
A
#
# COMPACT_ATOMS: atom_id res chain seq x y z
N MET A 1 -14.87 16.65 2.59
CA MET A 1 -13.81 15.78 3.14
C MET A 1 -13.02 16.59 4.15
N ASN A 2 -12.98 16.16 5.39
CA ASN A 2 -12.38 16.97 6.45
C ASN A 2 -10.86 16.67 6.49
N LEU A 3 -10.05 17.54 5.92
CA LEU A 3 -8.58 17.44 5.89
C LEU A 3 -7.96 17.22 7.30
N ASN A 4 -8.67 17.62 8.35
CA ASN A 4 -8.18 17.50 9.72
C ASN A 4 -8.01 16.06 10.22
N ASN A 5 -8.84 15.11 9.75
CA ASN A 5 -8.73 13.71 10.21
C ASN A 5 -7.45 13.02 9.69
N TYR A 6 -6.97 13.42 8.52
CA TYR A 6 -5.78 12.81 7.92
C TYR A 6 -4.46 13.44 8.39
N GLN A 7 -4.51 14.64 8.98
CA GLN A 7 -3.32 15.32 9.49
C GLN A 7 -2.62 14.49 10.58
N LYS A 8 -3.40 13.82 11.43
CA LYS A 8 -2.89 12.92 12.46
C LYS A 8 -2.08 11.78 11.84
N TYR A 9 -2.67 11.05 10.90
CA TYR A 9 -1.99 9.92 10.24
C TYR A 9 -0.75 10.36 9.47
N THR A 10 -0.84 11.49 8.77
CA THR A 10 0.27 12.05 7.99
C THR A 10 1.49 12.32 8.84
N ASN A 11 1.32 12.92 10.01
CA ASN A 11 2.42 13.24 10.91
C ASN A 11 3.10 11.97 11.44
N GLU A 12 2.33 10.97 11.84
CA GLU A 12 2.85 9.72 12.35
C GLU A 12 3.56 8.89 11.27
N ILE A 13 2.97 8.79 10.09
CA ILE A 13 3.59 8.14 8.94
C ILE A 13 4.92 8.82 8.60
N ASN A 14 4.95 10.15 8.50
CA ASN A 14 6.18 10.90 8.20
C ASN A 14 7.27 10.65 9.24
N LYS A 15 6.91 10.57 10.52
CA LYS A 15 7.83 10.31 11.62
C LYS A 15 8.50 8.94 11.49
N ILE A 16 7.73 7.90 11.17
CA ILE A 16 8.21 6.51 11.12
C ILE A 16 8.88 6.20 9.79
N THR A 17 8.25 6.55 8.68
CA THR A 17 8.69 6.15 7.33
C THR A 17 9.67 7.14 6.70
N LYS A 18 9.77 8.37 7.23
CA LYS A 18 10.50 9.49 6.64
C LYS A 18 10.01 9.89 5.24
N LEU A 19 8.81 9.47 4.86
CA LEU A 19 8.15 9.83 3.61
C LEU A 19 7.29 11.08 3.81
N LYS A 20 7.27 11.95 2.83
CA LYS A 20 6.34 13.09 2.81
C LYS A 20 5.11 12.73 1.98
N ILE A 21 3.97 12.59 2.64
CA ILE A 21 2.70 12.34 1.96
C ILE A 21 2.32 13.55 1.13
N LYS A 22 1.93 13.30 -0.11
CA LYS A 22 1.44 14.30 -1.05
C LYS A 22 -0.09 14.40 -1.00
N GLU A 23 -0.75 13.28 -1.21
CA GLU A 23 -2.20 13.20 -1.32
C GLU A 23 -2.71 11.80 -0.97
N ILE A 24 -3.99 11.72 -0.64
CA ILE A 24 -4.73 10.46 -0.50
C ILE A 24 -5.38 10.19 -1.85
N ILE A 25 -5.05 9.05 -2.43
CA ILE A 25 -5.61 8.64 -3.72
C ILE A 25 -6.73 7.61 -3.59
N PHE A 26 -6.77 6.91 -2.48
CA PHE A 26 -7.83 5.95 -2.16
C PHE A 26 -8.15 5.98 -0.67
N ASP A 27 -9.43 5.89 -0.36
CA ASP A 27 -10.00 5.85 0.97
C ASP A 27 -11.20 4.90 0.95
N SER A 28 -11.14 3.84 1.72
CA SER A 28 -12.15 2.77 1.74
C SER A 28 -13.52 3.21 2.31
N GLU A 29 -13.59 4.34 3.02
CA GLU A 29 -14.85 4.87 3.53
C GLU A 29 -15.70 5.52 2.44
N ILE A 30 -15.05 6.04 1.39
CA ILE A 30 -15.71 6.82 0.34
C ILE A 30 -15.60 6.22 -1.06
N HIS A 31 -14.61 5.34 -1.31
CA HIS A 31 -14.39 4.70 -2.59
C HIS A 31 -14.87 3.23 -2.57
N TYR A 32 -15.49 2.80 -3.65
CA TYR A 32 -15.89 1.41 -3.78
C TYR A 32 -14.69 0.48 -3.97
N TRP A 33 -14.66 -0.61 -3.23
CA TRP A 33 -13.64 -1.66 -3.29
C TRP A 33 -14.19 -3.07 -3.18
N GLU A 34 -15.45 -3.22 -3.55
CA GLU A 34 -16.12 -4.51 -3.63
C GLU A 34 -15.60 -5.36 -4.80
N ARG A 35 -15.96 -6.64 -4.79
CA ARG A 35 -15.39 -7.66 -5.69
C ARG A 35 -15.45 -7.30 -7.18
N ASN A 36 -16.51 -6.65 -7.64
CA ASN A 36 -16.74 -6.38 -9.06
C ASN A 36 -16.46 -4.93 -9.47
N THR A 37 -16.07 -4.08 -8.55
CA THR A 37 -15.72 -2.69 -8.83
C THR A 37 -14.22 -2.53 -8.88
N SER A 38 -13.75 -1.70 -9.78
CA SER A 38 -12.32 -1.46 -10.00
C SER A 38 -11.89 -0.07 -9.57
N GLU A 39 -12.61 0.54 -8.65
CA GLU A 39 -12.25 1.90 -8.24
C GLU A 39 -10.89 1.93 -7.56
N PHE A 40 -10.59 0.94 -6.70
CA PHE A 40 -9.26 0.77 -6.12
C PHE A 40 -8.19 0.68 -7.21
N ASP A 41 -8.37 -0.23 -8.16
CA ASP A 41 -7.42 -0.45 -9.25
C ASP A 41 -7.20 0.83 -10.06
N SER A 42 -8.29 1.54 -10.41
CA SER A 42 -8.20 2.77 -11.19
C SER A 42 -7.43 3.88 -10.48
N LYS A 43 -7.45 3.90 -9.15
CA LYS A 43 -6.74 4.88 -8.33
C LYS A 43 -5.23 4.62 -8.23
N ILE A 44 -4.81 3.35 -8.26
CA ILE A 44 -3.42 2.96 -8.05
C ILE A 44 -2.65 2.66 -9.35
N PHE A 45 -3.35 2.32 -10.45
CA PHE A 45 -2.69 2.05 -11.71
C PHE A 45 -1.91 3.24 -12.26
N GLY A 46 -0.72 2.97 -12.78
CA GLY A 46 0.18 3.97 -13.33
C GLY A 46 0.90 4.82 -12.28
N LYS A 47 0.64 4.59 -10.99
CA LYS A 47 1.25 5.33 -9.89
C LYS A 47 2.40 4.56 -9.26
N GLU A 48 3.32 5.29 -8.67
CA GLU A 48 4.48 4.80 -7.93
C GLU A 48 4.58 5.49 -6.57
N LYS A 49 5.48 5.01 -5.70
CA LYS A 49 5.73 5.57 -4.36
C LYS A 49 4.46 5.60 -3.53
N LEU A 50 3.77 4.46 -3.50
CA LEU A 50 2.51 4.31 -2.80
C LEU A 50 2.70 3.76 -1.39
N LEU A 51 2.05 4.39 -0.43
CA LEU A 51 1.96 3.92 0.94
C LEU A 51 0.52 3.50 1.23
N PHE A 52 0.36 2.28 1.70
CA PHE A 52 -0.91 1.68 2.07
C PHE A 52 -1.01 1.69 3.60
N LEU A 53 -1.96 2.42 4.15
CA LEU A 53 -2.26 2.44 5.58
C LEU A 53 -3.53 1.64 5.83
N ILE A 54 -3.50 0.82 6.85
CA ILE A 54 -4.60 -0.02 7.29
C ILE A 54 -4.88 0.30 8.74
N GLU A 55 -6.15 0.54 9.05
CA GLU A 55 -6.66 0.67 10.41
C GLU A 55 -7.60 -0.51 10.67
N ASP A 56 -7.26 -1.35 11.65
CA ASP A 56 -8.10 -2.47 12.03
C ASP A 56 -9.15 -2.07 13.08
N THR A 57 -10.02 -3.02 13.45
CA THR A 57 -11.10 -2.82 14.44
C THR A 57 -10.61 -2.49 15.86
N ASN A 58 -9.34 -2.74 16.15
CA ASN A 58 -8.71 -2.43 17.43
C ASN A 58 -7.95 -1.10 17.38
N ASN A 59 -8.12 -0.32 16.30
CA ASN A 59 -7.39 0.93 16.02
C ASN A 59 -5.87 0.72 15.88
N ASN A 60 -5.43 -0.47 15.48
CA ASN A 60 -4.05 -0.66 15.10
C ASN A 60 -3.82 -0.08 13.71
N LEU A 61 -2.73 0.69 13.59
CA LEU A 61 -2.31 1.37 12.37
C LEU A 61 -1.02 0.73 11.85
N PHE A 62 -1.12 0.10 10.69
CA PHE A 62 0.01 -0.57 10.05
C PHE A 62 -0.14 -0.55 8.52
N GLY A 63 0.85 -1.04 7.82
CA GLY A 63 0.76 -1.09 6.37
C GLY A 63 2.07 -1.38 5.66
N GLY A 64 2.14 -0.95 4.41
CA GLY A 64 3.31 -1.15 3.58
C GLY A 64 3.54 -0.04 2.57
N PHE A 65 4.76 0.06 2.12
CA PHE A 65 5.21 0.99 1.09
C PHE A 65 5.77 0.22 -0.10
N ILE A 66 5.45 0.69 -1.30
CA ILE A 66 6.08 0.28 -2.55
C ILE A 66 6.58 1.51 -3.29
N ASN A 67 7.82 1.44 -3.77
CA ASN A 67 8.43 2.49 -4.58
C ASN A 67 8.15 2.29 -6.07
N SER A 68 8.05 1.04 -6.50
CA SER A 68 7.85 0.66 -7.90
C SER A 68 6.48 1.04 -8.42
N LYS A 69 6.42 1.36 -9.73
CA LYS A 69 5.17 1.68 -10.41
C LYS A 69 4.25 0.47 -10.54
N ILE A 70 2.96 0.65 -10.25
CA ILE A 70 1.93 -0.35 -10.50
C ILE A 70 1.41 -0.16 -11.92
N ASP A 71 1.91 -0.94 -12.85
CA ASP A 71 1.43 -0.89 -14.22
C ASP A 71 0.05 -1.55 -14.38
N LYS A 72 -0.72 -1.08 -15.36
CA LYS A 72 -2.04 -1.61 -15.69
C LYS A 72 -1.95 -3.12 -15.96
N TYR A 73 -2.94 -3.85 -15.49
CA TYR A 73 -3.06 -5.28 -15.71
C TYR A 73 -2.96 -5.62 -17.20
N ILE A 74 -1.89 -6.35 -17.56
CA ILE A 74 -1.87 -7.09 -18.83
C ILE A 74 -2.49 -8.44 -18.51
N TYR A 75 -3.69 -8.70 -19.01
CA TYR A 75 -4.32 -10.01 -18.95
C TYR A 75 -3.49 -10.97 -19.81
N TYR A 76 -2.68 -11.78 -19.19
CA TYR A 76 -2.18 -12.98 -19.82
C TYR A 76 -3.22 -14.08 -19.58
N GLU A 77 -4.10 -14.32 -20.56
CA GLU A 77 -5.07 -15.42 -20.50
C GLU A 77 -4.40 -16.80 -20.36
N GLN A 78 -3.14 -16.90 -20.77
CA GLN A 78 -2.38 -18.16 -20.75
C GLN A 78 -1.87 -18.59 -19.36
N PHE A 79 -1.80 -17.70 -18.40
CA PHE A 79 -1.36 -18.04 -17.06
C PHE A 79 -2.50 -17.89 -16.06
N LYS A 80 -2.86 -18.98 -15.39
CA LYS A 80 -3.83 -19.06 -14.28
C LYS A 80 -3.37 -18.29 -13.03
N LEU A 81 -2.72 -17.15 -13.20
CA LEU A 81 -2.23 -16.34 -12.09
C LEU A 81 -3.38 -15.53 -11.51
N LYS A 82 -3.60 -15.67 -10.21
CA LYS A 82 -4.63 -14.96 -9.44
C LYS A 82 -4.39 -13.45 -9.27
N GLY A 83 -3.32 -12.90 -9.85
CA GLY A 83 -2.96 -11.47 -9.73
C GLY A 83 -1.56 -11.18 -10.25
N LYS A 84 -1.17 -9.89 -10.19
CA LYS A 84 0.14 -9.39 -10.60
C LYS A 84 1.04 -9.13 -9.41
N ARG A 85 2.25 -9.67 -9.44
CA ARG A 85 3.33 -9.35 -8.50
C ARG A 85 4.08 -8.11 -8.96
N ILE A 86 4.44 -7.26 -8.00
CA ILE A 86 5.27 -6.08 -8.19
C ILE A 86 6.61 -6.35 -7.51
N ILE A 87 7.67 -6.25 -8.29
CA ILE A 87 9.05 -6.42 -7.81
C ILE A 87 9.51 -5.07 -7.27
N ASP A 88 9.97 -5.06 -6.02
CA ASP A 88 10.46 -3.84 -5.39
C ASP A 88 11.42 -4.14 -4.24
N SER A 89 12.70 -3.82 -4.42
CA SER A 89 13.72 -3.99 -3.38
C SER A 89 13.70 -2.89 -2.31
N ASN A 90 12.93 -1.82 -2.53
CA ASN A 90 12.76 -0.70 -1.61
C ASN A 90 11.47 -0.78 -0.80
N ALA A 91 10.67 -1.83 -1.01
CA ALA A 91 9.46 -2.06 -0.27
C ALA A 91 9.75 -2.29 1.21
N PHE A 92 8.83 -1.85 2.07
CA PHE A 92 8.89 -2.12 3.49
C PHE A 92 7.47 -2.17 4.08
N LEU A 93 7.34 -2.87 5.20
CA LEU A 93 6.17 -2.81 6.07
C LEU A 93 6.44 -1.86 7.23
N PHE A 94 5.37 -1.36 7.84
CA PHE A 94 5.46 -0.52 9.03
C PHE A 94 4.30 -0.77 9.99
N SER A 95 4.54 -0.50 11.26
CA SER A 95 3.54 -0.43 12.32
C SER A 95 3.68 0.89 13.05
N ILE A 96 2.63 1.70 13.05
CA ILE A 96 2.62 2.98 13.76
C ILE A 96 2.60 2.72 15.27
N ASN A 97 1.75 1.81 15.72
CA ASN A 97 1.60 1.49 17.13
C ASN A 97 2.90 0.99 17.76
N ASN A 98 3.68 0.19 17.03
CA ASN A 98 4.95 -0.35 17.49
C ASN A 98 6.15 0.55 17.18
N ASN A 99 5.95 1.62 16.41
CA ASN A 99 7.02 2.51 15.91
C ASN A 99 8.13 1.75 15.17
N GLU A 100 7.74 0.82 14.29
CA GLU A 100 8.66 -0.09 13.61
C GLU A 100 8.51 -0.04 12.10
N THR A 101 9.62 -0.30 11.39
CA THR A 101 9.65 -0.57 9.95
C THR A 101 10.43 -1.84 9.67
N MET A 102 9.94 -2.66 8.74
CA MET A 102 10.55 -3.92 8.31
C MET A 102 10.81 -3.86 6.80
N LYS A 103 12.08 -3.73 6.41
CA LYS A 103 12.48 -3.74 5.00
C LYS A 103 12.39 -5.13 4.41
N ILE A 104 12.00 -5.21 3.14
CA ILE A 104 12.05 -6.46 2.41
C ILE A 104 13.50 -6.89 2.22
N LYS A 105 13.77 -8.18 2.37
CA LYS A 105 15.08 -8.75 2.02
C LYS A 105 15.24 -8.77 0.49
N LYS A 106 16.43 -8.51 -0.01
CA LYS A 106 16.71 -8.39 -1.45
C LYS A 106 16.29 -9.62 -2.23
N GLU A 107 16.53 -10.80 -1.69
CA GLU A 107 16.16 -12.10 -2.30
C GLU A 107 14.64 -12.28 -2.40
N TRP A 108 13.85 -11.56 -1.61
CA TRP A 108 12.38 -11.61 -1.60
C TRP A 108 11.71 -10.43 -2.33
N SER A 109 12.50 -9.56 -2.97
CA SER A 109 11.99 -8.37 -3.68
C SER A 109 10.93 -8.68 -4.74
N GLY A 110 10.95 -9.87 -5.35
CA GLY A 110 9.93 -10.36 -6.28
C GLY A 110 8.56 -10.62 -5.67
N PHE A 111 8.45 -10.56 -4.34
CA PHE A 111 7.23 -10.77 -3.58
C PHE A 111 6.81 -9.54 -2.78
N ALA A 112 7.34 -8.36 -3.13
CA ALA A 112 7.10 -7.15 -2.38
C ALA A 112 5.62 -6.82 -2.26
N PHE A 113 4.88 -6.88 -3.36
CA PHE A 113 3.47 -6.58 -3.40
C PHE A 113 2.77 -7.44 -4.45
N LYS A 114 1.52 -7.82 -4.18
CA LYS A 114 0.66 -8.50 -5.14
C LYS A 114 -0.69 -7.83 -5.22
N LEU A 115 -1.06 -7.41 -6.42
CA LEU A 115 -2.41 -6.96 -6.74
C LEU A 115 -3.19 -8.15 -7.30
N TYR A 116 -4.37 -8.43 -6.74
CA TYR A 116 -5.18 -9.56 -7.16
C TYR A 116 -6.20 -9.16 -8.23
N LYS A 117 -6.64 -10.11 -9.04
CA LYS A 117 -7.67 -9.92 -10.07
C LYS A 117 -9.01 -9.54 -9.44
N LYS A 118 -9.89 -8.95 -10.26
CA LYS A 118 -11.23 -8.54 -9.83
C LYS A 118 -12.07 -9.69 -9.28
N GLU A 119 -11.89 -10.89 -9.84
CA GLU A 119 -12.64 -12.10 -9.47
C GLU A 119 -12.19 -12.70 -8.15
N GLU A 120 -10.97 -12.37 -7.71
CA GLU A 120 -10.44 -12.86 -6.44
C GLU A 120 -11.06 -12.13 -5.26
N ASN A 121 -11.16 -12.82 -4.11
CA ASN A 121 -11.66 -12.22 -2.87
C ASN A 121 -10.65 -11.29 -2.21
N VAL A 122 -9.37 -11.42 -2.55
CA VAL A 122 -8.27 -10.60 -2.04
C VAL A 122 -8.11 -9.38 -2.93
N LEU A 123 -7.90 -8.21 -2.33
CA LEU A 123 -7.64 -6.96 -3.02
C LEU A 123 -6.15 -6.83 -3.34
N PHE A 124 -5.32 -6.89 -2.31
CA PHE A 124 -3.86 -6.87 -2.43
C PHE A 124 -3.19 -7.59 -1.25
N GLY A 125 -1.88 -7.81 -1.36
CA GLY A 125 -1.07 -8.33 -0.28
C GLY A 125 0.40 -7.93 -0.40
N PHE A 126 1.09 -7.94 0.72
CA PHE A 126 2.54 -7.77 0.83
C PHE A 126 3.17 -9.10 1.27
N GLY A 127 4.33 -9.43 0.72
CA GLY A 127 5.05 -10.64 1.09
C GLY A 127 4.66 -11.91 0.32
N ASN A 128 5.37 -13.00 0.58
CA ASN A 128 5.14 -14.31 -0.04
C ASN A 128 4.49 -15.27 0.97
N GLY A 129 3.20 -15.37 0.97
CA GLY A 129 2.41 -16.06 1.99
C GLY A 129 1.88 -15.04 2.98
N PRO A 130 1.04 -14.11 2.47
CA PRO A 130 1.35 -12.69 2.60
C PRO A 130 1.42 -12.28 4.08
N ASP A 131 2.40 -11.45 4.42
CA ASP A 131 2.54 -10.83 5.74
C ASP A 131 1.36 -9.89 6.03
N ILE A 132 0.86 -9.23 4.97
CA ILE A 132 -0.40 -8.46 4.97
C ILE A 132 -1.24 -8.92 3.79
N SER A 133 -2.50 -9.26 4.03
CA SER A 133 -3.49 -9.57 2.99
C SER A 133 -4.80 -8.87 3.26
N ILE A 134 -5.24 -8.05 2.32
CA ILE A 134 -6.48 -7.30 2.43
C ILE A 134 -7.54 -7.94 1.53
N MET A 135 -8.60 -8.39 2.16
CA MET A 135 -9.76 -8.95 1.47
C MET A 135 -10.63 -7.84 0.91
N LYS A 136 -11.27 -8.09 -0.23
CA LYS A 136 -12.32 -7.20 -0.74
C LYS A 136 -13.49 -7.16 0.23
N LYS A 137 -14.09 -5.98 0.37
CA LYS A 137 -15.16 -5.74 1.33
C LYS A 137 -16.29 -6.77 1.18
N LYS A 138 -16.48 -7.56 2.20
CA LYS A 138 -17.71 -8.31 2.40
C LYS A 138 -18.14 -8.38 3.87
N ILE A 139 -17.22 -8.28 4.84
CA ILE A 139 -17.56 -8.53 6.27
C ILE A 139 -16.56 -7.85 7.24
N ILE A 140 -15.49 -7.19 6.77
CA ILE A 140 -14.43 -6.74 7.69
C ILE A 140 -14.51 -5.24 7.88
N GLU A 141 -14.71 -4.82 9.11
CA GLU A 141 -14.66 -3.44 9.58
C GLU A 141 -13.20 -3.01 9.70
N MET A 142 -12.58 -2.69 8.58
CA MET A 142 -11.24 -2.08 8.54
C MET A 142 -11.22 -0.94 7.54
N ASN A 143 -10.43 0.07 7.81
CA ASN A 143 -10.20 1.17 6.91
C ASN A 143 -8.90 1.00 6.15
N VAL A 144 -8.92 1.26 4.86
CA VAL A 144 -7.74 1.19 3.99
C VAL A 144 -7.57 2.54 3.29
N PHE A 145 -6.40 3.12 3.44
CA PHE A 145 -6.02 4.37 2.78
C PHE A 145 -4.79 4.15 1.92
N VAL A 146 -4.77 4.73 0.73
CA VAL A 146 -3.57 4.74 -0.11
C VAL A 146 -3.13 6.16 -0.36
N PHE A 147 -1.88 6.43 -0.04
CA PHE A 147 -1.24 7.73 -0.18
C PHE A 147 -0.20 7.70 -1.29
N GLN A 148 -0.12 8.77 -2.05
CA GLN A 148 1.00 9.00 -2.96
C GLN A 148 2.04 9.88 -2.26
N ASN A 149 3.31 9.50 -2.39
CA ASN A 149 4.42 10.15 -1.70
C ASN A 149 5.41 10.79 -2.67
N HIS A 150 6.10 11.84 -2.21
CA HIS A 150 7.33 12.32 -2.80
C HIS A 150 8.52 11.78 -2.00
N LEU A 151 9.48 11.19 -2.69
CA LEU A 151 10.79 10.93 -2.09
C LEU A 151 11.48 12.28 -1.89
N ILE A 152 11.60 12.72 -0.66
CA ILE A 152 12.58 13.74 -0.32
C ILE A 152 13.89 12.97 -0.11
N ILE A 153 14.76 12.98 -1.11
CA ILE A 153 16.16 12.61 -0.90
C ILE A 153 16.70 13.72 -0.01
N GLN A 154 16.77 13.50 1.30
CA GLN A 154 17.63 14.30 2.14
C GLN A 154 19.06 14.01 1.66
N LYS A 155 19.63 14.94 0.91
CA LYS A 155 21.07 14.95 0.68
C LYS A 155 21.68 15.04 2.07
N GLU A 156 22.28 13.94 2.53
CA GLU A 156 23.18 14.00 3.67
C GLU A 156 24.17 15.12 3.38
N LYS A 157 24.12 16.17 4.19
CA LYS A 157 25.19 17.18 4.19
C LYS A 157 26.46 16.43 4.59
N LYS A 158 27.33 16.15 3.62
CA LYS A 158 28.70 15.80 3.93
C LYS A 158 29.25 16.99 4.73
N ILE A 159 29.42 16.78 6.01
CA ILE A 159 30.20 17.67 6.86
C ILE A 159 31.66 17.34 6.50
N PHE A 160 32.32 18.30 5.87
CA PHE A 160 33.77 18.28 5.67
C PHE A 160 34.46 18.57 6.99
#